data_148a198b6257f1191e276b09f2cae3c5
#
_entry.id   148a198b6257f1191e276b09f2cae3c5
#
_cell.length_a   1.000
_cell.length_b   1.000
_cell.length_c   1.000
_cell.angle_alpha   90.00
_cell.angle_beta   90.00
_cell.angle_gamma   90.00
#
_symmetry.space_group_name_H-M   'P 1'
#
loop_
_entity.id
_entity.type
_entity.pdbx_description
1 polymer ?
#
loop_
_entity_poly.entity_id
_entity_poly.type
_entity_poly.pdbx_seq_one_letter_code
_entity_poly.pdbx_strand_id
1 'polypeptide(L)'
;MRRLLLSLVALGASLALYAQQPYPELGAKLDQYFLALAGEPVAVQNEECDFLIETCQDSLVRQYTALKIYDHYLKSKIMGDDAVAVHVAREWFLSGKVKMKSEEDAFHAQLFVQFNENSLIGSQAPVLTLFAPDSTRQYVPQKGGYSVLYFYDAGCATCKRETPKLLGLTESGKYPITVYAIYVGASKEEWESWRMGKDAFVHLWDPEVSSNWQLLYGVLQTPKMYLVGPEGTILGRGLDASALDILLNRELSREEYIYGEEGEMERLRQLFGTYGDTLKVKDVMDVADYMAARTFGEGDVNAYKQTIGDLLYYLFSQRTEVYRDASIPFIQKYIEQPEIWNTEADKAQVSSLGELMLSLSRRTPVGSAIPDLTVPGTLRRKPGLFCKGTKTKDFRLRKLRGKPSYLVFYTQSCQACQELLSAVDSLVENDRKVRVLLIDMEALFRENPAKAEELLDTFDLSVLPFVLQLDRKGIVEHRYVQLLK
;
A
#
# COMPACT_ATOMS: atom_id res chain seq x y z
N MET A 1 -27.30 42.20 -33.69
CA MET A 1 -26.47 41.61 -32.59
C MET A 1 -27.24 40.65 -31.66
N ARG A 2 -28.47 40.90 -31.21
CA ARG A 2 -29.23 40.01 -30.33
C ARG A 2 -29.57 38.61 -30.93
N ARG A 3 -29.78 38.51 -32.27
CA ARG A 3 -30.11 37.25 -32.93
C ARG A 3 -28.88 36.36 -33.19
N LEU A 4 -27.67 36.92 -33.27
CA LEU A 4 -26.42 36.16 -33.37
C LEU A 4 -25.99 35.54 -32.00
N LEU A 5 -26.28 36.25 -30.90
CA LEU A 5 -26.01 35.73 -29.53
C LEU A 5 -26.91 34.55 -29.17
N LEU A 6 -28.16 34.56 -29.61
CA LEU A 6 -29.11 33.47 -29.37
C LEU A 6 -28.76 32.20 -30.18
N SER A 7 -28.19 32.33 -31.39
CA SER A 7 -27.71 31.22 -32.20
C SER A 7 -26.45 30.61 -31.64
N LEU A 8 -25.53 31.40 -31.07
CA LEU A 8 -24.31 30.90 -30.40
C LEU A 8 -24.62 30.20 -29.07
N VAL A 9 -25.61 30.68 -28.31
CA VAL A 9 -26.06 30.02 -27.09
C VAL A 9 -26.80 28.72 -27.40
N ALA A 10 -27.57 28.63 -28.49
CA ALA A 10 -28.22 27.41 -28.94
C ALA A 10 -27.21 26.40 -29.50
N LEU A 11 -26.12 26.85 -30.18
CA LEU A 11 -25.04 25.95 -30.61
C LEU A 11 -24.20 25.44 -29.43
N GLY A 12 -23.95 26.29 -28.41
CA GLY A 12 -23.27 25.90 -27.17
C GLY A 12 -24.08 24.90 -26.34
N ALA A 13 -25.40 25.07 -26.28
CA ALA A 13 -26.29 24.13 -25.58
C ALA A 13 -26.41 22.79 -26.31
N SER A 14 -26.39 22.76 -27.67
CA SER A 14 -26.40 21.51 -28.41
C SER A 14 -25.09 20.76 -28.37
N LEU A 15 -23.94 21.44 -28.25
CA LEU A 15 -22.64 20.80 -28.05
C LEU A 15 -22.48 20.26 -26.61
N ALA A 16 -23.11 20.87 -25.60
CA ALA A 16 -23.13 20.34 -24.23
C ALA A 16 -24.02 19.10 -24.08
N LEU A 17 -25.03 18.92 -24.94
CA LEU A 17 -25.87 17.71 -24.95
C LEU A 17 -25.22 16.48 -25.58
N TYR A 18 -24.14 16.66 -26.36
CA TYR A 18 -23.36 15.53 -26.91
C TYR A 18 -22.27 15.01 -25.97
N ALA A 19 -22.06 15.62 -24.82
CA ALA A 19 -21.04 15.23 -23.83
C ALA A 19 -21.60 14.46 -22.62
N GLN A 20 -22.87 14.09 -22.61
CA GLN A 20 -23.39 13.19 -21.57
C GLN A 20 -22.89 11.76 -21.83
N GLN A 21 -22.09 11.23 -20.90
CA GLN A 21 -21.70 9.83 -20.93
C GLN A 21 -22.96 8.94 -20.94
N PRO A 22 -23.01 7.89 -21.78
CA PRO A 22 -24.21 7.09 -21.96
C PRO A 22 -24.70 6.37 -20.71
N TYR A 23 -23.89 6.21 -19.67
CA TYR A 23 -24.24 5.56 -18.40
C TYR A 23 -23.51 6.27 -17.23
N PRO A 24 -23.91 7.49 -16.83
CA PRO A 24 -23.14 8.29 -15.87
C PRO A 24 -23.02 7.65 -14.48
N GLU A 25 -24.07 6.99 -13.98
CA GLU A 25 -24.05 6.30 -12.69
C GLU A 25 -23.11 5.08 -12.71
N LEU A 26 -23.14 4.29 -13.77
CA LEU A 26 -22.25 3.15 -13.96
C LEU A 26 -20.81 3.63 -14.10
N GLY A 27 -20.58 4.70 -14.87
CA GLY A 27 -19.26 5.31 -15.01
C GLY A 27 -18.66 5.74 -13.69
N ALA A 28 -19.44 6.40 -12.82
CA ALA A 28 -18.98 6.82 -11.50
C ALA A 28 -18.67 5.62 -10.57
N LYS A 29 -19.46 4.55 -10.63
CA LYS A 29 -19.19 3.32 -9.87
C LYS A 29 -17.91 2.62 -10.36
N LEU A 30 -17.69 2.55 -11.66
CA LEU A 30 -16.46 1.99 -12.22
C LEU A 30 -15.24 2.82 -11.81
N ASP A 31 -15.34 4.16 -11.82
CA ASP A 31 -14.24 5.02 -11.36
C ASP A 31 -13.89 4.78 -9.88
N GLN A 32 -14.91 4.57 -9.01
CA GLN A 32 -14.68 4.17 -7.61
C GLN A 32 -14.05 2.77 -7.49
N TYR A 33 -14.48 1.84 -8.33
CA TYR A 33 -13.95 0.49 -8.34
C TYR A 33 -12.48 0.46 -8.78
N PHE A 34 -12.10 1.26 -9.78
CA PHE A 34 -10.70 1.41 -10.20
C PHE A 34 -9.81 1.95 -9.09
N LEU A 35 -10.31 2.87 -8.28
CA LEU A 35 -9.57 3.34 -7.09
C LEU A 35 -9.33 2.22 -6.08
N ALA A 36 -10.28 1.31 -5.92
CA ALA A 36 -10.13 0.16 -5.03
C ALA A 36 -9.16 -0.90 -5.59
N LEU A 37 -9.07 -1.00 -6.93
CA LEU A 37 -8.12 -1.91 -7.61
C LEU A 37 -6.71 -1.32 -7.75
N ALA A 38 -6.54 -0.02 -7.53
CA ALA A 38 -5.25 0.62 -7.68
C ALA A 38 -4.21 0.00 -6.73
N GLY A 39 -3.09 -0.46 -7.28
CA GLY A 39 -2.03 -1.13 -6.52
C GLY A 39 -2.26 -2.64 -6.30
N GLU A 40 -3.38 -3.20 -6.77
CA GLU A 40 -3.56 -4.64 -6.82
C GLU A 40 -2.65 -5.27 -7.90
N PRO A 41 -2.17 -6.55 -7.74
CA PRO A 41 -1.44 -7.22 -8.80
C PRO A 41 -2.21 -7.28 -10.11
N VAL A 42 -1.48 -7.21 -11.23
CA VAL A 42 -2.06 -7.23 -12.58
C VAL A 42 -2.99 -8.43 -12.80
N ALA A 43 -2.62 -9.61 -12.28
CA ALA A 43 -3.46 -10.81 -12.40
C ALA A 43 -4.84 -10.61 -11.77
N VAL A 44 -4.89 -10.04 -10.56
CA VAL A 44 -6.16 -9.74 -9.88
C VAL A 44 -6.94 -8.66 -10.61
N GLN A 45 -6.26 -7.59 -11.06
CA GLN A 45 -6.91 -6.55 -11.85
C GLN A 45 -7.53 -7.12 -13.13
N ASN A 46 -6.84 -8.06 -13.80
CA ASN A 46 -7.35 -8.75 -14.98
C ASN A 46 -8.60 -9.57 -14.67
N GLU A 47 -8.58 -10.40 -13.61
CA GLU A 47 -9.72 -11.20 -13.19
C GLU A 47 -10.94 -10.34 -12.84
N GLU A 48 -10.73 -9.25 -12.11
CA GLU A 48 -11.80 -8.31 -11.75
C GLU A 48 -12.35 -7.55 -12.97
N CYS A 49 -11.50 -7.17 -13.91
CA CYS A 49 -11.93 -6.56 -15.18
C CYS A 49 -12.76 -7.54 -16.00
N ASP A 50 -12.33 -8.79 -16.12
CA ASP A 50 -13.06 -9.84 -16.81
C ASP A 50 -14.42 -10.08 -16.14
N PHE A 51 -14.48 -10.20 -14.82
CA PHE A 51 -15.71 -10.35 -14.05
C PHE A 51 -16.69 -9.21 -14.28
N LEU A 52 -16.21 -7.95 -14.24
CA LEU A 52 -17.06 -6.78 -14.50
C LEU A 52 -17.68 -6.81 -15.91
N ILE A 53 -16.89 -7.18 -16.92
CA ILE A 53 -17.36 -7.24 -18.31
C ILE A 53 -18.32 -8.41 -18.52
N GLU A 54 -18.00 -9.60 -17.96
CA GLU A 54 -18.82 -10.81 -18.09
C GLU A 54 -20.19 -10.67 -17.43
N THR A 55 -20.26 -10.00 -16.29
CA THR A 55 -21.50 -9.80 -15.51
C THR A 55 -22.52 -8.93 -16.26
N CYS A 56 -22.09 -8.13 -17.23
CA CYS A 56 -22.98 -7.32 -18.04
C CYS A 56 -23.83 -8.19 -19.00
N GLN A 57 -25.12 -8.28 -18.76
CA GLN A 57 -26.04 -9.04 -19.61
C GLN A 57 -26.37 -8.30 -20.91
N ASP A 58 -26.58 -6.99 -20.84
CA ASP A 58 -26.84 -6.15 -22.00
C ASP A 58 -25.56 -5.87 -22.79
N SER A 59 -25.60 -6.04 -24.11
CA SER A 59 -24.43 -5.91 -24.98
C SER A 59 -23.86 -4.49 -25.06
N LEU A 60 -24.71 -3.45 -24.96
CA LEU A 60 -24.27 -2.06 -24.96
C LEU A 60 -23.64 -1.66 -23.64
N VAL A 61 -24.20 -2.15 -22.52
CA VAL A 61 -23.62 -1.98 -21.19
C VAL A 61 -22.28 -2.70 -21.11
N ARG A 62 -22.16 -3.92 -21.63
CA ARG A 62 -20.90 -4.67 -21.72
C ARG A 62 -19.86 -3.92 -22.54
N GLN A 63 -20.23 -3.41 -23.71
CA GLN A 63 -19.34 -2.60 -24.53
C GLN A 63 -18.87 -1.34 -23.82
N TYR A 64 -19.78 -0.61 -23.17
CA TYR A 64 -19.44 0.58 -22.39
C TYR A 64 -18.46 0.26 -21.25
N THR A 65 -18.72 -0.82 -20.50
CA THR A 65 -17.88 -1.27 -19.38
C THR A 65 -16.47 -1.62 -19.88
N ALA A 66 -16.36 -2.45 -20.91
CA ALA A 66 -15.07 -2.84 -21.47
C ALA A 66 -14.28 -1.64 -22.00
N LEU A 67 -14.93 -0.71 -22.71
CA LEU A 67 -14.29 0.52 -23.19
C LEU A 67 -13.86 1.43 -22.06
N LYS A 68 -14.66 1.57 -21.02
CA LYS A 68 -14.33 2.40 -19.84
C LYS A 68 -13.13 1.83 -19.09
N ILE A 69 -13.06 0.51 -18.92
CA ILE A 69 -11.92 -0.19 -18.32
C ILE A 69 -10.67 0.02 -19.18
N TYR A 70 -10.75 -0.29 -20.46
CA TYR A 70 -9.63 -0.12 -21.39
C TYR A 70 -9.10 1.31 -21.39
N ASP A 71 -9.99 2.30 -21.53
CA ASP A 71 -9.64 3.73 -21.50
C ASP A 71 -8.97 4.16 -20.19
N HIS A 72 -9.38 3.59 -19.06
CA HIS A 72 -8.77 3.85 -17.76
C HIS A 72 -7.31 3.39 -17.72
N TYR A 73 -7.07 2.11 -18.01
CA TYR A 73 -5.74 1.52 -17.95
C TYR A 73 -4.81 2.02 -19.07
N LEU A 74 -5.34 2.29 -20.25
CA LEU A 74 -4.58 2.88 -21.36
C LEU A 74 -4.03 4.27 -21.03
N LYS A 75 -4.76 5.06 -20.22
CA LYS A 75 -4.38 6.42 -19.81
C LYS A 75 -3.68 6.49 -18.46
N SER A 76 -3.57 5.38 -17.77
CA SER A 76 -2.92 5.32 -16.47
C SER A 76 -1.46 5.72 -16.58
N LYS A 77 -0.97 6.38 -15.53
CA LYS A 77 0.46 6.71 -15.35
C LYS A 77 1.13 5.78 -14.33
N ILE A 78 0.39 4.82 -13.81
CA ILE A 78 0.92 3.81 -12.89
C ILE A 78 1.69 2.79 -13.72
N MET A 79 2.92 2.55 -13.34
CA MET A 79 3.78 1.59 -14.02
C MET A 79 3.23 0.17 -13.82
N GLY A 80 2.98 -0.56 -14.93
CA GLY A 80 2.40 -1.90 -14.94
C GLY A 80 0.92 -1.96 -15.34
N ASP A 81 0.17 -0.88 -15.21
CA ASP A 81 -1.25 -0.82 -15.59
C ASP A 81 -1.49 -1.07 -17.10
N ASP A 82 -0.51 -0.79 -17.92
CA ASP A 82 -0.55 -1.09 -19.35
C ASP A 82 -0.70 -2.60 -19.65
N ALA A 83 -0.31 -3.48 -18.73
CA ALA A 83 -0.54 -4.91 -18.86
C ALA A 83 -2.05 -5.25 -18.79
N VAL A 84 -2.82 -4.55 -17.95
CA VAL A 84 -4.28 -4.70 -17.88
C VAL A 84 -4.93 -4.19 -19.18
N ALA A 85 -4.46 -3.05 -19.70
CA ALA A 85 -4.95 -2.56 -20.99
C ALA A 85 -4.68 -3.55 -22.13
N VAL A 86 -3.49 -4.17 -22.16
CA VAL A 86 -3.14 -5.24 -23.13
C VAL A 86 -4.07 -6.45 -22.96
N HIS A 87 -4.30 -6.90 -21.75
CA HIS A 87 -5.20 -8.01 -21.44
C HIS A 87 -6.62 -7.74 -21.96
N VAL A 88 -7.22 -6.61 -21.57
CA VAL A 88 -8.59 -6.23 -21.99
C VAL A 88 -8.69 -6.08 -23.50
N ALA A 89 -7.69 -5.46 -24.13
CA ALA A 89 -7.67 -5.33 -25.59
C ALA A 89 -7.66 -6.70 -26.30
N ARG A 90 -6.80 -7.61 -25.83
CA ARG A 90 -6.65 -8.94 -26.42
C ARG A 90 -7.88 -9.81 -26.17
N GLU A 91 -8.30 -9.93 -24.90
CA GLU A 91 -9.35 -10.88 -24.50
C GLU A 91 -10.74 -10.43 -24.93
N TRP A 92 -11.00 -9.14 -25.02
CA TRP A 92 -12.34 -8.63 -25.24
C TRP A 92 -12.54 -8.02 -26.65
N PHE A 93 -11.60 -7.21 -27.13
CA PHE A 93 -11.78 -6.52 -28.39
C PHE A 93 -11.20 -7.31 -29.59
N LEU A 94 -9.93 -7.73 -29.50
CA LEU A 94 -9.29 -8.45 -30.62
C LEU A 94 -9.80 -9.87 -30.78
N SER A 95 -10.33 -10.47 -29.72
CA SER A 95 -11.05 -11.76 -29.76
C SER A 95 -12.42 -11.64 -30.42
N GLY A 96 -12.97 -10.42 -30.59
CA GLY A 96 -14.30 -10.18 -31.14
C GLY A 96 -15.46 -10.37 -30.15
N LYS A 97 -15.17 -10.65 -28.85
CA LYS A 97 -16.21 -10.76 -27.82
C LYS A 97 -16.97 -9.45 -27.59
N VAL A 98 -16.27 -8.33 -27.72
CA VAL A 98 -16.82 -6.97 -27.62
C VAL A 98 -16.34 -6.14 -28.80
N LYS A 99 -17.23 -5.32 -29.37
CA LYS A 99 -16.86 -4.43 -30.48
C LYS A 99 -16.23 -3.13 -29.96
N MET A 100 -15.17 -2.66 -30.63
CA MET A 100 -14.65 -1.31 -30.44
C MET A 100 -15.64 -0.25 -30.98
N LYS A 101 -15.39 1.04 -30.69
CA LYS A 101 -16.21 2.15 -31.16
C LYS A 101 -16.17 2.29 -32.69
N SER A 102 -15.01 2.01 -33.28
CA SER A 102 -14.75 2.09 -34.72
C SER A 102 -13.69 1.06 -35.14
N GLU A 103 -13.54 0.87 -36.45
CA GLU A 103 -12.44 0.05 -37.04
C GLU A 103 -11.08 0.71 -36.79
N GLU A 104 -11.02 2.04 -36.74
CA GLU A 104 -9.81 2.79 -36.41
C GLU A 104 -9.38 2.54 -34.97
N ASP A 105 -10.32 2.58 -34.00
CA ASP A 105 -10.02 2.26 -32.59
C ASP A 105 -9.58 0.80 -32.43
N ALA A 106 -10.18 -0.13 -33.18
CA ALA A 106 -9.77 -1.53 -33.18
C ALA A 106 -8.34 -1.72 -33.71
N PHE A 107 -7.99 -1.00 -34.78
CA PHE A 107 -6.63 -1.00 -35.32
C PHE A 107 -5.62 -0.40 -34.32
N HIS A 108 -5.98 0.71 -33.64
CA HIS A 108 -5.12 1.29 -32.61
C HIS A 108 -4.93 0.34 -31.41
N ALA A 109 -5.99 -0.35 -30.98
CA ALA A 109 -5.88 -1.37 -29.94
C ALA A 109 -4.97 -2.54 -30.36
N GLN A 110 -5.06 -2.97 -31.61
CA GLN A 110 -4.17 -4.00 -32.16
C GLN A 110 -2.70 -3.55 -32.14
N LEU A 111 -2.42 -2.34 -32.60
CA LEU A 111 -1.06 -1.79 -32.55
C LEU A 111 -0.58 -1.65 -31.11
N PHE A 112 -1.44 -1.17 -30.20
CA PHE A 112 -1.08 -1.06 -28.78
C PHE A 112 -0.67 -2.41 -28.19
N VAL A 113 -1.46 -3.46 -28.41
CA VAL A 113 -1.09 -4.83 -27.98
C VAL A 113 0.24 -5.24 -28.60
N GLN A 114 0.38 -5.14 -29.90
CA GLN A 114 1.55 -5.59 -30.63
C GLN A 114 2.87 -4.95 -30.16
N PHE A 115 2.85 -3.66 -29.79
CA PHE A 115 4.03 -2.93 -29.31
C PHE A 115 4.27 -3.05 -27.80
N ASN A 116 3.36 -3.64 -27.02
CA ASN A 116 3.52 -3.71 -25.58
C ASN A 116 3.61 -5.13 -25.01
N GLU A 117 2.94 -6.09 -25.62
CA GLU A 117 2.79 -7.47 -25.07
C GLU A 117 4.11 -8.19 -24.79
N ASN A 118 5.17 -7.91 -25.57
CA ASN A 118 6.46 -8.58 -25.46
C ASN A 118 7.34 -8.03 -24.32
N SER A 119 7.01 -6.88 -23.76
CA SER A 119 7.87 -6.19 -22.77
C SER A 119 7.10 -5.67 -21.56
N LEU A 120 6.08 -6.41 -21.13
CA LEU A 120 5.33 -6.11 -19.91
C LEU A 120 6.18 -6.40 -18.65
N ILE A 121 5.90 -5.69 -17.56
CA ILE A 121 6.52 -5.98 -16.26
C ILE A 121 6.17 -7.41 -15.84
N GLY A 122 7.14 -8.11 -15.26
CA GLY A 122 7.02 -9.52 -14.88
C GLY A 122 7.29 -10.52 -16.01
N SER A 123 7.32 -10.08 -17.30
CA SER A 123 7.66 -10.96 -18.41
C SER A 123 9.18 -11.11 -18.60
N GLN A 124 9.58 -12.19 -19.29
CA GLN A 124 10.98 -12.34 -19.73
C GLN A 124 11.32 -11.29 -20.78
N ALA A 125 12.42 -10.58 -20.58
CA ALA A 125 12.90 -9.56 -21.49
C ALA A 125 13.35 -10.19 -22.82
N PRO A 126 12.82 -9.74 -23.97
CA PRO A 126 13.29 -10.21 -25.27
C PRO A 126 14.79 -9.96 -25.46
N VAL A 127 15.52 -10.99 -25.91
CA VAL A 127 16.96 -10.85 -26.18
C VAL A 127 17.16 -10.20 -27.56
N LEU A 128 17.89 -9.09 -27.57
CA LEU A 128 18.29 -8.38 -28.79
C LEU A 128 19.70 -8.78 -29.22
N THR A 129 19.91 -8.87 -30.50
CA THR A 129 21.25 -9.00 -31.10
C THR A 129 21.68 -7.66 -31.68
N LEU A 130 22.64 -7.01 -31.01
CA LEU A 130 23.09 -5.66 -31.33
C LEU A 130 24.61 -5.66 -31.58
N PHE A 131 25.16 -4.56 -32.13
CA PHE A 131 26.58 -4.45 -32.43
C PHE A 131 27.26 -3.44 -31.50
N ALA A 132 28.40 -3.84 -30.94
CA ALA A 132 29.31 -2.98 -30.22
C ALA A 132 30.16 -2.12 -31.19
N PRO A 133 30.90 -1.09 -30.71
CA PRO A 133 31.73 -0.22 -31.55
C PRO A 133 32.79 -0.94 -32.38
N ASP A 134 33.28 -2.07 -31.90
CA ASP A 134 34.23 -2.93 -32.58
C ASP A 134 33.56 -3.90 -33.60
N SER A 135 32.27 -3.73 -33.81
CA SER A 135 31.43 -4.58 -34.67
C SER A 135 31.20 -6.01 -34.15
N THR A 136 31.55 -6.27 -32.90
CA THR A 136 31.21 -7.54 -32.26
C THR A 136 29.72 -7.61 -31.94
N ARG A 137 29.13 -8.81 -32.07
CA ARG A 137 27.73 -9.04 -31.72
C ARG A 137 27.58 -9.20 -30.19
N GLN A 138 26.60 -8.51 -29.67
CA GLN A 138 26.20 -8.59 -28.25
C GLN A 138 24.75 -9.04 -28.14
N TYR A 139 24.48 -9.90 -27.16
CA TYR A 139 23.15 -10.39 -26.85
C TYR A 139 22.71 -9.75 -25.53
N VAL A 140 21.65 -8.95 -25.56
CA VAL A 140 21.21 -8.17 -24.40
C VAL A 140 19.70 -8.27 -24.18
N PRO A 141 19.22 -8.29 -22.92
CA PRO A 141 19.99 -8.24 -21.67
C PRO A 141 20.73 -9.56 -21.39
N GLN A 142 21.76 -9.49 -20.55
CA GLN A 142 22.45 -10.66 -20.04
C GLN A 142 21.88 -11.07 -18.69
N LYS A 143 21.81 -12.38 -18.41
CA LYS A 143 21.39 -12.91 -17.12
C LYS A 143 22.53 -12.84 -16.09
N GLY A 144 22.15 -12.90 -14.80
CA GLY A 144 23.10 -12.94 -13.66
C GLY A 144 23.41 -11.56 -13.09
N GLY A 145 22.83 -10.48 -13.61
CA GLY A 145 22.99 -9.13 -13.08
C GLY A 145 21.83 -8.22 -13.51
N TYR A 146 21.73 -7.08 -12.87
CA TYR A 146 20.74 -6.06 -13.25
C TYR A 146 21.18 -5.35 -14.53
N SER A 147 20.30 -5.32 -15.53
CA SER A 147 20.52 -4.69 -16.82
C SER A 147 19.57 -3.51 -17.03
N VAL A 148 20.12 -2.36 -17.41
CA VAL A 148 19.31 -1.21 -17.84
C VAL A 148 19.41 -1.09 -19.35
N LEU A 149 18.29 -1.27 -20.06
CA LEU A 149 18.22 -1.05 -21.51
C LEU A 149 17.76 0.38 -21.76
N TYR A 150 18.65 1.22 -22.27
CA TYR A 150 18.41 2.64 -22.54
C TYR A 150 18.41 2.91 -24.04
N PHE A 151 17.22 2.95 -24.63
CA PHE A 151 17.01 3.31 -26.04
C PHE A 151 17.01 4.81 -26.19
N TYR A 152 17.94 5.35 -26.97
CA TYR A 152 18.13 6.80 -27.15
C TYR A 152 18.40 7.20 -28.59
N ASP A 153 18.14 8.46 -28.88
CA ASP A 153 18.53 9.14 -30.13
C ASP A 153 19.39 10.37 -29.78
N ALA A 154 20.43 10.63 -30.55
CA ALA A 154 21.36 11.73 -30.35
C ALA A 154 20.71 13.12 -30.51
N GLY A 155 19.69 13.22 -31.38
CA GLY A 155 18.89 14.43 -31.58
C GLY A 155 17.85 14.71 -30.52
N CYS A 156 17.47 13.70 -29.71
CA CYS A 156 16.39 13.77 -28.73
C CYS A 156 16.72 14.69 -27.57
N ALA A 157 15.93 15.75 -27.37
CA ALA A 157 16.11 16.71 -26.27
C ALA A 157 15.96 16.10 -24.87
N THR A 158 15.01 15.17 -24.70
CA THR A 158 14.80 14.45 -23.43
C THR A 158 15.96 13.51 -23.14
N CYS A 159 16.51 12.83 -24.16
CA CYS A 159 17.69 11.99 -24.01
C CYS A 159 18.90 12.80 -23.52
N LYS A 160 19.12 13.99 -24.09
CA LYS A 160 20.21 14.90 -23.68
C LYS A 160 20.09 15.31 -22.20
N ARG A 161 18.89 15.36 -21.65
CA ARG A 161 18.64 15.69 -20.24
C ARG A 161 18.76 14.49 -19.32
N GLU A 162 18.32 13.31 -19.75
CA GLU A 162 18.32 12.09 -18.92
C GLU A 162 19.68 11.38 -18.90
N THR A 163 20.45 11.43 -20.02
CA THR A 163 21.77 10.78 -20.12
C THR A 163 22.75 11.18 -19.03
N PRO A 164 22.94 12.48 -18.68
CA PRO A 164 23.87 12.85 -17.61
C PRO A 164 23.46 12.31 -16.23
N LYS A 165 22.17 12.23 -15.95
CA LYS A 165 21.65 11.68 -14.70
C LYS A 165 21.92 10.18 -14.61
N LEU A 166 21.61 9.45 -15.71
CA LEU A 166 21.86 8.02 -15.79
C LEU A 166 23.36 7.71 -15.72
N LEU A 167 24.21 8.52 -16.36
CA LEU A 167 25.65 8.39 -16.29
C LEU A 167 26.16 8.58 -14.86
N GLY A 168 25.72 9.64 -14.18
CA GLY A 168 26.06 9.89 -12.78
C GLY A 168 25.62 8.75 -11.86
N LEU A 169 24.44 8.18 -12.08
CA LEU A 169 23.97 7.03 -11.33
C LEU A 169 24.86 5.79 -11.57
N THR A 170 25.28 5.55 -12.80
CA THR A 170 26.15 4.43 -13.15
C THR A 170 27.56 4.59 -12.61
N GLU A 171 28.16 5.79 -12.76
CA GLU A 171 29.51 6.10 -12.30
C GLU A 171 29.62 6.14 -10.77
N SER A 172 28.54 6.41 -10.06
CA SER A 172 28.52 6.40 -8.60
C SER A 172 28.84 5.04 -7.99
N GLY A 173 28.66 3.96 -8.77
CA GLY A 173 28.80 2.58 -8.27
C GLY A 173 27.79 2.20 -7.18
N LYS A 174 26.77 3.01 -6.94
CA LYS A 174 25.74 2.78 -5.91
C LYS A 174 25.00 1.44 -6.13
N TYR A 175 24.82 1.06 -7.38
CA TYR A 175 24.10 -0.17 -7.75
C TYR A 175 24.93 -1.05 -8.68
N PRO A 176 24.88 -2.39 -8.54
CA PRO A 176 25.55 -3.33 -9.42
C PRO A 176 24.77 -3.50 -10.74
N ILE A 177 24.69 -2.46 -11.55
CA ILE A 177 23.94 -2.42 -12.81
C ILE A 177 24.86 -2.34 -14.03
N THR A 178 24.43 -2.92 -15.13
CA THR A 178 25.02 -2.71 -16.45
C THR A 178 24.05 -1.90 -17.32
N VAL A 179 24.48 -0.72 -17.78
CA VAL A 179 23.66 0.12 -18.67
C VAL A 179 24.03 -0.14 -20.13
N TYR A 180 23.12 -0.69 -20.89
CA TYR A 180 23.20 -0.87 -22.33
C TYR A 180 22.57 0.34 -23.01
N ALA A 181 23.41 1.26 -23.50
CA ALA A 181 22.98 2.42 -24.25
C ALA A 181 22.79 2.04 -25.74
N ILE A 182 21.54 1.87 -26.14
CA ILE A 182 21.12 1.38 -27.45
C ILE A 182 20.72 2.56 -28.32
N TYR A 183 21.54 2.88 -29.33
CA TYR A 183 21.27 3.94 -30.25
C TYR A 183 20.23 3.50 -31.28
N VAL A 184 19.18 4.30 -31.47
CA VAL A 184 18.07 4.01 -32.40
C VAL A 184 18.10 4.84 -33.65
N GLY A 185 19.04 5.79 -33.78
CA GLY A 185 19.22 6.62 -34.99
C GLY A 185 19.98 5.89 -36.08
N ALA A 186 20.02 6.50 -37.27
CA ALA A 186 20.62 5.91 -38.47
C ALA A 186 22.07 6.37 -38.73
N SER A 187 22.56 7.44 -38.06
CA SER A 187 23.88 8.02 -38.32
C SER A 187 24.95 7.41 -37.45
N LYS A 188 25.96 6.81 -38.08
CA LYS A 188 27.13 6.29 -37.40
C LYS A 188 27.96 7.40 -36.73
N GLU A 189 28.09 8.53 -37.40
CA GLU A 189 28.86 9.69 -36.95
C GLU A 189 28.23 10.29 -35.66
N GLU A 190 26.91 10.39 -35.63
CA GLU A 190 26.19 10.84 -34.43
C GLU A 190 26.37 9.86 -33.26
N TRP A 191 26.28 8.55 -33.54
CA TRP A 191 26.52 7.53 -32.55
C TRP A 191 27.94 7.60 -31.96
N GLU A 192 28.96 7.68 -32.84
CA GLU A 192 30.37 7.78 -32.44
C GLU A 192 30.64 9.05 -31.64
N SER A 193 30.06 10.18 -32.03
CA SER A 193 30.17 11.44 -31.28
C SER A 193 29.49 11.39 -29.95
N TRP A 194 28.30 10.80 -29.88
CA TRP A 194 27.51 10.75 -28.65
C TRP A 194 28.13 9.85 -27.55
N ARG A 195 28.76 8.74 -27.93
CA ARG A 195 29.35 7.79 -26.97
C ARG A 195 30.63 8.32 -26.29
N MET A 196 31.29 9.34 -26.86
CA MET A 196 32.51 9.89 -26.26
C MET A 196 32.27 10.41 -24.86
N GLY A 197 33.16 10.02 -23.91
CA GLY A 197 33.08 10.42 -22.51
C GLY A 197 31.95 9.76 -21.73
N LYS A 198 31.41 8.62 -22.16
CA LYS A 198 30.38 7.84 -21.50
C LYS A 198 30.77 6.37 -21.38
N ASP A 199 32.02 6.14 -20.96
CA ASP A 199 32.64 4.80 -20.92
C ASP A 199 32.00 3.88 -19.87
N ALA A 200 31.19 4.42 -18.95
CA ALA A 200 30.42 3.63 -18.01
C ALA A 200 29.23 2.89 -18.64
N PHE A 201 28.88 3.23 -19.89
CA PHE A 201 27.82 2.55 -20.63
C PHE A 201 28.39 1.52 -21.61
N VAL A 202 27.66 0.42 -21.80
CA VAL A 202 27.88 -0.50 -22.94
C VAL A 202 27.14 0.07 -24.15
N HIS A 203 27.90 0.57 -25.14
CA HIS A 203 27.32 1.21 -26.33
C HIS A 203 26.96 0.20 -27.39
N LEU A 204 25.71 0.21 -27.85
CA LEU A 204 25.16 -0.73 -28.78
C LEU A 204 24.35 -0.03 -29.89
N TRP A 205 24.35 -0.61 -31.08
CA TRP A 205 23.62 -0.11 -32.22
C TRP A 205 23.16 -1.25 -33.13
N ASP A 206 22.02 -1.07 -33.79
CA ASP A 206 21.49 -1.96 -34.82
C ASP A 206 21.06 -1.11 -36.02
N PRO A 207 22.00 -0.80 -36.92
CA PRO A 207 21.77 0.11 -38.05
C PRO A 207 20.72 -0.42 -39.03
N GLU A 208 20.53 -1.73 -39.11
CA GLU A 208 19.60 -2.39 -40.03
C GLU A 208 18.25 -2.70 -39.37
N VAL A 209 18.10 -2.39 -38.04
CA VAL A 209 16.93 -2.70 -37.25
C VAL A 209 16.55 -4.20 -37.29
N SER A 210 17.55 -5.04 -37.49
CA SER A 210 17.40 -6.49 -37.68
C SER A 210 16.98 -7.22 -36.41
N SER A 211 17.26 -6.62 -35.24
CA SER A 211 16.84 -7.15 -33.93
C SER A 211 15.37 -6.92 -33.60
N ASN A 212 14.65 -6.13 -34.41
CA ASN A 212 13.23 -5.80 -34.20
C ASN A 212 12.91 -5.15 -32.84
N TRP A 213 13.86 -4.38 -32.29
CA TRP A 213 13.74 -3.74 -30.96
C TRP A 213 12.53 -2.81 -30.85
N GLN A 214 12.09 -2.19 -31.94
CA GLN A 214 10.91 -1.32 -31.93
C GLN A 214 9.67 -2.07 -31.53
N LEU A 215 9.45 -3.26 -32.07
CA LEU A 215 8.30 -4.10 -31.76
C LEU A 215 8.45 -4.79 -30.40
N LEU A 216 9.63 -5.36 -30.15
CA LEU A 216 9.87 -6.17 -28.95
C LEU A 216 9.84 -5.34 -27.67
N TYR A 217 10.26 -4.08 -27.73
CA TYR A 217 10.28 -3.18 -26.57
C TYR A 217 9.36 -1.96 -26.72
N GLY A 218 8.53 -1.91 -27.76
CA GLY A 218 7.60 -0.81 -27.98
C GLY A 218 8.28 0.56 -28.06
N VAL A 219 9.45 0.64 -28.70
CA VAL A 219 10.23 1.88 -28.78
C VAL A 219 9.71 2.75 -29.92
N LEU A 220 8.62 3.46 -29.65
CA LEU A 220 7.99 4.41 -30.58
C LEU A 220 8.51 5.84 -30.40
N GLN A 221 9.11 6.11 -29.25
CA GLN A 221 9.72 7.41 -28.92
C GLN A 221 10.91 7.20 -27.96
N THR A 222 11.82 8.16 -27.96
CA THR A 222 13.01 8.18 -27.11
C THR A 222 12.97 9.31 -26.08
N PRO A 223 13.58 9.14 -24.90
CA PRO A 223 14.19 7.90 -24.41
C PRO A 223 13.12 6.86 -24.05
N LYS A 224 13.48 5.58 -24.15
CA LYS A 224 12.73 4.49 -23.57
C LYS A 224 13.69 3.67 -22.70
N MET A 225 13.35 3.44 -21.43
CA MET A 225 14.25 2.78 -20.48
C MET A 225 13.54 1.62 -19.80
N TYR A 226 14.27 0.51 -19.65
CA TYR A 226 13.82 -0.70 -18.97
C TYR A 226 14.82 -1.10 -17.90
N LEU A 227 14.34 -1.61 -16.77
CA LEU A 227 15.14 -2.35 -15.79
C LEU A 227 14.82 -3.83 -15.93
N VAL A 228 15.86 -4.64 -16.10
CA VAL A 228 15.76 -6.11 -16.17
C VAL A 228 16.57 -6.71 -15.02
N GLY A 229 15.94 -7.61 -14.28
CA GLY A 229 16.55 -8.31 -13.14
C GLY A 229 17.49 -9.43 -13.54
N PRO A 230 18.19 -10.04 -12.56
CA PRO A 230 19.20 -11.09 -12.81
C PRO A 230 18.67 -12.31 -13.54
N GLU A 231 17.40 -12.66 -13.34
CA GLU A 231 16.73 -13.78 -14.01
C GLU A 231 16.25 -13.46 -15.43
N GLY A 232 16.45 -12.23 -15.88
CA GLY A 232 15.99 -11.75 -17.18
C GLY A 232 14.55 -11.24 -17.18
N THR A 233 13.94 -11.05 -16.02
CA THR A 233 12.56 -10.53 -15.87
C THR A 233 12.56 -9.01 -15.92
N ILE A 234 11.62 -8.40 -16.64
CA ILE A 234 11.42 -6.96 -16.68
C ILE A 234 10.82 -6.51 -15.33
N LEU A 235 11.57 -5.69 -14.60
CA LEU A 235 11.18 -5.12 -13.31
C LEU A 235 10.57 -3.72 -13.43
N GLY A 236 10.91 -3.01 -14.52
CA GLY A 236 10.38 -1.68 -14.77
C GLY A 236 10.49 -1.29 -16.23
N ARG A 237 9.56 -0.45 -16.70
CA ARG A 237 9.51 0.02 -18.09
C ARG A 237 9.09 1.48 -18.18
N GLY A 238 9.55 2.17 -19.23
CA GLY A 238 9.23 3.58 -19.41
C GLY A 238 9.80 4.48 -18.31
N LEU A 239 10.92 4.07 -17.72
CA LEU A 239 11.57 4.77 -16.61
C LEU A 239 12.29 6.03 -17.09
N ASP A 240 12.40 7.02 -16.21
CA ASP A 240 13.47 8.02 -16.24
C ASP A 240 14.56 7.66 -15.22
N ALA A 241 15.64 8.42 -15.17
CA ALA A 241 16.75 8.14 -14.27
C ALA A 241 16.35 8.22 -12.79
N SER A 242 15.38 9.06 -12.43
CA SER A 242 14.91 9.20 -11.05
C SER A 242 14.03 8.00 -10.63
N ALA A 243 13.11 7.59 -11.50
CA ALA A 243 12.29 6.40 -11.28
C ALA A 243 13.16 5.13 -11.25
N LEU A 244 14.23 5.07 -12.06
CA LEU A 244 15.19 3.97 -12.02
C LEU A 244 15.93 3.92 -10.67
N ASP A 245 16.39 5.05 -10.13
CA ASP A 245 17.07 5.11 -8.82
C ASP A 245 16.13 4.62 -7.70
N ILE A 246 14.88 5.09 -7.68
CA ILE A 246 13.88 4.64 -6.71
C ILE A 246 13.63 3.13 -6.82
N LEU A 247 13.45 2.63 -8.05
CA LEU A 247 13.19 1.21 -8.29
C LEU A 247 14.38 0.34 -7.89
N LEU A 248 15.61 0.71 -8.28
CA LEU A 248 16.84 0.02 -7.90
C LEU A 248 17.05 0.06 -6.38
N ASN A 249 16.79 1.17 -5.74
CA ASN A 249 16.86 1.26 -4.31
C ASN A 249 15.90 0.27 -3.65
N ARG A 250 14.65 0.21 -4.09
CA ARG A 250 13.66 -0.76 -3.61
C ARG A 250 14.09 -2.21 -3.87
N GLU A 251 14.60 -2.51 -5.07
CA GLU A 251 14.99 -3.86 -5.48
C GLU A 251 16.26 -4.36 -4.76
N LEU A 252 17.20 -3.46 -4.47
CA LEU A 252 18.51 -3.80 -3.92
C LEU A 252 18.63 -3.52 -2.42
N SER A 253 17.78 -2.65 -1.84
CA SER A 253 17.67 -2.43 -0.39
C SER A 253 16.82 -3.51 0.29
N ARG A 254 16.64 -4.65 -0.33
CA ARG A 254 15.77 -5.76 0.11
C ARG A 254 16.15 -6.40 1.46
N GLU A 255 17.12 -5.87 2.18
CA GLU A 255 17.43 -6.30 3.55
C GLU A 255 16.76 -5.44 4.65
N GLU A 256 16.22 -4.27 4.31
CA GLU A 256 15.51 -3.42 5.26
C GLU A 256 14.07 -3.15 4.81
N TYR A 257 13.16 -4.00 5.26
CA TYR A 257 11.73 -3.69 5.18
C TYR A 257 11.42 -2.51 6.10
N ILE A 258 10.72 -1.52 5.57
CA ILE A 258 10.18 -0.41 6.37
C ILE A 258 8.71 -0.71 6.58
N TYR A 259 8.36 -1.12 7.80
CA TYR A 259 7.00 -1.42 8.17
C TYR A 259 6.31 -0.22 8.79
N GLY A 260 4.99 -0.13 8.60
CA GLY A 260 4.16 0.89 9.23
C GLY A 260 4.28 2.27 8.61
N GLU A 261 4.65 2.37 7.33
CA GLU A 261 4.62 3.65 6.61
C GLU A 261 3.22 4.25 6.59
N GLU A 262 3.11 5.57 6.75
CA GLU A 262 1.82 6.27 6.90
C GLU A 262 0.86 6.00 5.74
N GLY A 263 1.36 5.86 4.51
CA GLY A 263 0.55 5.52 3.33
C GLY A 263 -0.14 4.16 3.46
N GLU A 264 0.59 3.13 3.90
CA GLU A 264 0.05 1.79 4.14
C GLU A 264 -0.87 1.77 5.37
N MET A 265 -0.50 2.47 6.44
CA MET A 265 -1.36 2.60 7.62
C MET A 265 -2.69 3.27 7.29
N GLU A 266 -2.69 4.30 6.43
CA GLU A 266 -3.92 4.95 5.97
C GLU A 266 -4.76 4.02 5.09
N ARG A 267 -4.13 3.25 4.20
CA ARG A 267 -4.82 2.25 3.37
C ARG A 267 -5.51 1.18 4.23
N LEU A 268 -4.80 0.63 5.21
CA LEU A 268 -5.35 -0.34 6.15
C LEU A 268 -6.47 0.27 7.01
N ARG A 269 -6.33 1.52 7.43
CA ARG A 269 -7.37 2.27 8.17
C ARG A 269 -8.63 2.43 7.35
N GLN A 270 -8.52 2.77 6.06
CA GLN A 270 -9.66 2.86 5.14
C GLN A 270 -10.32 1.50 4.92
N LEU A 271 -9.53 0.45 4.70
CA LEU A 271 -10.02 -0.90 4.50
C LEU A 271 -10.83 -1.37 5.71
N PHE A 272 -10.27 -1.34 6.91
CA PHE A 272 -10.97 -1.76 8.12
C PHE A 272 -12.08 -0.80 8.54
N GLY A 273 -11.97 0.48 8.18
CA GLY A 273 -13.01 1.49 8.41
C GLY A 273 -14.34 1.16 7.73
N THR A 274 -14.33 0.38 6.66
CA THR A 274 -15.55 -0.08 5.98
C THR A 274 -16.43 -0.97 6.85
N TYR A 275 -15.88 -1.65 7.84
CA TYR A 275 -16.60 -2.50 8.79
C TYR A 275 -17.24 -1.71 9.94
N GLY A 276 -16.75 -0.50 10.23
CA GLY A 276 -17.25 0.33 11.32
C GLY A 276 -17.31 -0.39 12.67
N ASP A 277 -18.38 -0.17 13.45
CA ASP A 277 -18.59 -0.78 14.77
C ASP A 277 -18.91 -2.30 14.71
N THR A 278 -19.05 -2.89 13.50
CA THR A 278 -19.39 -4.31 13.33
C THR A 278 -18.17 -5.21 13.18
N LEU A 279 -16.97 -4.66 13.14
CA LEU A 279 -15.72 -5.37 12.97
C LEU A 279 -15.53 -6.45 14.04
N LYS A 280 -15.18 -7.66 13.62
CA LYS A 280 -14.91 -8.82 14.48
C LYS A 280 -13.51 -9.36 14.25
N VAL A 281 -12.99 -10.11 15.18
CA VAL A 281 -11.70 -10.83 15.08
C VAL A 281 -11.65 -11.65 13.79
N LYS A 282 -12.75 -12.32 13.42
CA LYS A 282 -12.84 -13.10 12.19
C LYS A 282 -12.60 -12.24 10.95
N ASP A 283 -13.19 -11.05 10.88
CA ASP A 283 -13.07 -10.17 9.72
C ASP A 283 -11.61 -9.70 9.53
N VAL A 284 -10.90 -9.42 10.63
CA VAL A 284 -9.47 -9.09 10.61
C VAL A 284 -8.65 -10.28 10.09
N MET A 285 -8.98 -11.49 10.53
CA MET A 285 -8.28 -12.70 10.07
C MET A 285 -8.60 -13.03 8.61
N ASP A 286 -9.84 -12.85 8.17
CA ASP A 286 -10.23 -13.06 6.76
C ASP A 286 -9.46 -12.10 5.82
N VAL A 287 -9.28 -10.84 6.23
CA VAL A 287 -8.44 -9.87 5.50
C VAL A 287 -6.98 -10.31 5.47
N ALA A 288 -6.44 -10.76 6.62
CA ALA A 288 -5.07 -11.26 6.69
C ALA A 288 -4.86 -12.51 5.81
N ASP A 289 -5.83 -13.43 5.82
CA ASP A 289 -5.83 -14.64 5.00
C ASP A 289 -5.82 -14.29 3.51
N TYR A 290 -6.65 -13.35 3.10
CA TYR A 290 -6.71 -12.86 1.72
C TYR A 290 -5.37 -12.23 1.29
N MET A 291 -4.83 -11.31 2.10
CA MET A 291 -3.55 -10.64 1.81
C MET A 291 -2.39 -11.62 1.73
N ALA A 292 -2.33 -12.58 2.67
CA ALA A 292 -1.31 -13.62 2.69
C ALA A 292 -1.40 -14.55 1.47
N ALA A 293 -2.61 -15.01 1.12
CA ALA A 293 -2.83 -15.90 0.01
C ALA A 293 -2.42 -15.28 -1.33
N ARG A 294 -2.66 -13.99 -1.50
CA ARG A 294 -2.28 -13.25 -2.71
C ARG A 294 -0.77 -13.19 -2.89
N THR A 295 -0.05 -12.73 -1.89
CA THR A 295 1.40 -12.56 -1.97
C THR A 295 2.15 -13.90 -2.00
N PHE A 296 1.69 -14.89 -1.24
CA PHE A 296 2.30 -16.23 -1.21
C PHE A 296 1.95 -17.04 -2.48
N GLY A 297 0.75 -16.89 -3.03
CA GLY A 297 0.31 -17.59 -4.25
C GLY A 297 1.10 -17.19 -5.49
N GLU A 298 1.66 -15.97 -5.51
CA GLU A 298 2.55 -15.47 -6.56
C GLU A 298 4.02 -15.88 -6.32
N GLY A 299 4.35 -16.53 -5.19
CA GLY A 299 5.71 -16.92 -4.82
C GLY A 299 6.60 -15.75 -4.39
N ASP A 300 6.03 -14.55 -4.21
CA ASP A 300 6.77 -13.36 -3.78
C ASP A 300 6.85 -13.26 -2.25
N VAL A 301 7.87 -13.91 -1.69
CA VAL A 301 8.16 -13.89 -0.24
C VAL A 301 8.39 -12.45 0.27
N ASN A 302 8.91 -11.55 -0.57
CA ASN A 302 9.18 -10.18 -0.16
C ASN A 302 7.88 -9.36 -0.05
N ALA A 303 6.98 -9.50 -1.03
CA ALA A 303 5.65 -8.90 -0.95
C ALA A 303 4.86 -9.46 0.24
N TYR A 304 4.99 -10.76 0.53
CA TYR A 304 4.40 -11.37 1.72
C TYR A 304 4.94 -10.74 3.00
N LYS A 305 6.28 -10.64 3.16
CA LYS A 305 6.92 -10.04 4.33
C LYS A 305 6.46 -8.59 4.54
N GLN A 306 6.50 -7.77 3.48
CA GLN A 306 6.05 -6.38 3.57
C GLN A 306 4.58 -6.29 4.01
N THR A 307 3.69 -7.01 3.33
CA THR A 307 2.25 -6.96 3.60
C THR A 307 1.88 -7.45 5.01
N ILE A 308 2.44 -8.57 5.43
CA ILE A 308 2.15 -9.16 6.74
C ILE A 308 2.82 -8.35 7.87
N GLY A 309 4.02 -7.82 7.62
CA GLY A 309 4.70 -6.92 8.55
C GLY A 309 3.92 -5.62 8.76
N ASP A 310 3.45 -4.98 7.69
CA ASP A 310 2.61 -3.77 7.78
C ASP A 310 1.32 -4.03 8.55
N LEU A 311 0.68 -5.17 8.32
CA LEU A 311 -0.53 -5.54 9.06
C LEU A 311 -0.24 -5.77 10.54
N LEU A 312 0.91 -6.37 10.90
CA LEU A 312 1.35 -6.51 12.30
C LEU A 312 1.51 -5.13 12.97
N TYR A 313 2.18 -4.19 12.30
CA TYR A 313 2.37 -2.82 12.78
C TYR A 313 1.03 -2.09 12.91
N TYR A 314 0.14 -2.28 11.94
CA TYR A 314 -1.21 -1.75 12.01
C TYR A 314 -1.95 -2.26 13.24
N LEU A 315 -2.01 -3.58 13.46
CA LEU A 315 -2.67 -4.19 14.63
C LEU A 315 -2.09 -3.67 15.95
N PHE A 316 -0.77 -3.49 16.02
CA PHE A 316 -0.10 -2.93 17.19
C PHE A 316 -0.51 -1.49 17.47
N SER A 317 -0.70 -0.68 16.44
CA SER A 317 -1.07 0.74 16.54
C SER A 317 -2.53 0.96 17.00
N GLN A 318 -3.39 -0.06 16.88
CA GLN A 318 -4.81 0.08 17.15
C GLN A 318 -5.14 0.10 18.65
N ARG A 319 -6.23 0.80 18.99
CA ARG A 319 -6.67 1.07 20.38
C ARG A 319 -8.00 0.40 20.72
N THR A 320 -8.38 -0.68 20.04
CA THR A 320 -9.63 -1.39 20.28
C THR A 320 -9.39 -2.85 20.62
N GLU A 321 -10.29 -3.43 21.43
CA GLU A 321 -10.21 -4.82 21.88
C GLU A 321 -10.15 -5.81 20.70
N VAL A 322 -10.94 -5.58 19.65
CA VAL A 322 -11.02 -6.45 18.47
C VAL A 322 -9.66 -6.66 17.80
N TYR A 323 -8.91 -5.59 17.57
CA TYR A 323 -7.59 -5.69 16.93
C TYR A 323 -6.56 -6.38 17.85
N ARG A 324 -6.63 -6.12 19.17
CA ARG A 324 -5.73 -6.78 20.14
C ARG A 324 -6.03 -8.27 20.26
N ASP A 325 -7.30 -8.65 20.23
CA ASP A 325 -7.69 -10.06 20.23
C ASP A 325 -7.34 -10.75 18.93
N ALA A 326 -7.47 -10.06 17.80
CA ALA A 326 -7.04 -10.56 16.48
C ALA A 326 -5.51 -10.74 16.38
N SER A 327 -4.72 -9.96 17.12
CA SER A 327 -3.26 -10.07 17.10
C SER A 327 -2.75 -11.44 17.53
N ILE A 328 -3.45 -12.11 18.45
CA ILE A 328 -3.02 -13.43 18.95
C ILE A 328 -3.04 -14.50 17.84
N PRO A 329 -4.20 -14.79 17.21
CA PRO A 329 -4.24 -15.76 16.13
C PRO A 329 -3.45 -15.30 14.90
N PHE A 330 -3.32 -13.99 14.65
CA PHE A 330 -2.51 -13.45 13.58
C PHE A 330 -1.03 -13.79 13.77
N ILE A 331 -0.46 -13.52 14.95
CA ILE A 331 0.93 -13.79 15.26
C ILE A 331 1.22 -15.29 15.16
N GLN A 332 0.36 -16.12 15.76
CA GLN A 332 0.50 -17.57 15.72
C GLN A 332 0.48 -18.13 14.29
N LYS A 333 -0.32 -17.55 13.40
CA LYS A 333 -0.48 -18.04 12.04
C LYS A 333 0.59 -17.51 11.08
N TYR A 334 0.99 -16.25 11.21
CA TYR A 334 1.78 -15.55 10.19
C TYR A 334 3.17 -15.12 10.66
N ILE A 335 3.39 -14.92 11.95
CA ILE A 335 4.67 -14.41 12.47
C ILE A 335 5.51 -15.56 13.06
N GLU A 336 4.89 -16.54 13.71
CA GLU A 336 5.59 -17.73 14.23
C GLU A 336 5.98 -18.69 13.09
N GLN A 337 6.65 -18.17 12.04
CA GLN A 337 7.13 -18.91 10.86
C GLN A 337 8.62 -18.60 10.65
N PRO A 338 9.53 -19.31 11.35
CA PRO A 338 10.97 -19.02 11.32
C PRO A 338 11.61 -19.23 9.95
N GLU A 339 11.00 -20.03 9.08
CA GLU A 339 11.44 -20.21 7.69
C GLU A 339 11.22 -18.98 6.81
N ILE A 340 10.26 -18.13 7.16
CA ILE A 340 9.96 -16.86 6.48
C ILE A 340 10.71 -15.70 7.15
N TRP A 341 10.56 -15.57 8.48
CA TRP A 341 11.16 -14.48 9.29
C TRP A 341 12.54 -14.89 9.80
N ASN A 342 13.49 -15.08 8.89
CA ASN A 342 14.76 -15.75 9.15
C ASN A 342 15.99 -14.84 9.22
N THR A 343 15.89 -13.57 8.79
CA THR A 343 16.99 -12.60 8.87
C THR A 343 17.05 -11.94 10.25
N GLU A 344 18.19 -11.33 10.60
CA GLU A 344 18.34 -10.59 11.84
C GLU A 344 17.42 -9.34 11.87
N ALA A 345 17.18 -8.71 10.71
CA ALA A 345 16.22 -7.62 10.58
C ALA A 345 14.78 -8.07 10.84
N ASP A 346 14.37 -9.21 10.28
CA ASP A 346 13.06 -9.81 10.53
C ASP A 346 12.83 -10.09 12.02
N LYS A 347 13.83 -10.67 12.68
CA LYS A 347 13.79 -10.95 14.11
C LYS A 347 13.64 -9.68 14.93
N ALA A 348 14.43 -8.65 14.62
CA ALA A 348 14.42 -7.39 15.35
C ALA A 348 13.11 -6.60 15.16
N GLN A 349 12.57 -6.57 13.94
CA GLN A 349 11.42 -5.73 13.62
C GLN A 349 10.07 -6.46 13.76
N VAL A 350 10.00 -7.71 13.35
CA VAL A 350 8.72 -8.45 13.24
C VAL A 350 8.55 -9.44 14.37
N SER A 351 9.50 -10.40 14.54
CA SER A 351 9.37 -11.44 15.55
C SER A 351 9.35 -10.86 16.97
N SER A 352 10.26 -9.92 17.27
CA SER A 352 10.31 -9.26 18.60
C SER A 352 9.03 -8.45 18.89
N LEU A 353 8.47 -7.78 17.87
CA LEU A 353 7.19 -7.08 18.01
C LEU A 353 6.04 -8.07 18.27
N GLY A 354 6.01 -9.18 17.55
CA GLY A 354 5.03 -10.25 17.78
C GLY A 354 5.11 -10.83 19.20
N GLU A 355 6.32 -11.13 19.68
CA GLU A 355 6.53 -11.60 21.07
C GLU A 355 6.08 -10.57 22.09
N LEU A 356 6.41 -9.30 21.88
CA LEU A 356 5.94 -8.19 22.73
C LEU A 356 4.42 -8.14 22.76
N MET A 357 3.74 -8.19 21.63
CA MET A 357 2.27 -8.15 21.55
C MET A 357 1.64 -9.33 22.27
N LEU A 358 2.18 -10.54 22.11
CA LEU A 358 1.71 -11.73 22.86
C LEU A 358 1.93 -11.57 24.37
N SER A 359 3.06 -11.02 24.79
CA SER A 359 3.33 -10.74 26.21
C SER A 359 2.34 -9.73 26.77
N LEU A 360 2.07 -8.65 26.06
CA LEU A 360 1.09 -7.62 26.43
C LEU A 360 -0.34 -8.16 26.48
N SER A 361 -0.72 -9.05 25.58
CA SER A 361 -2.06 -9.65 25.56
C SER A 361 -2.37 -10.48 26.81
N ARG A 362 -1.32 -11.06 27.43
CA ARG A 362 -1.42 -11.85 28.66
C ARG A 362 -1.54 -11.00 29.93
N ARG A 363 -1.24 -9.70 29.84
CA ARG A 363 -1.33 -8.77 30.98
C ARG A 363 -2.78 -8.45 31.27
N THR A 364 -3.26 -8.81 32.44
CA THR A 364 -4.63 -8.56 32.91
C THR A 364 -5.69 -8.87 31.84
N PRO A 365 -5.81 -10.15 31.39
CA PRO A 365 -6.74 -10.52 30.32
C PRO A 365 -8.21 -10.44 30.76
N VAL A 366 -9.12 -10.37 29.79
CA VAL A 366 -10.56 -10.45 29.99
C VAL A 366 -10.91 -11.76 30.76
N GLY A 367 -11.81 -11.68 31.70
CA GLY A 367 -12.17 -12.79 32.60
C GLY A 367 -11.25 -12.97 33.82
N SER A 368 -10.09 -12.29 33.86
CA SER A 368 -9.21 -12.34 35.04
C SER A 368 -9.65 -11.41 36.15
N ALA A 369 -9.29 -11.75 37.39
CA ALA A 369 -9.47 -10.84 38.51
C ALA A 369 -8.47 -9.68 38.43
N ILE A 370 -8.91 -8.46 38.75
CA ILE A 370 -8.01 -7.31 38.82
C ILE A 370 -6.90 -7.56 39.85
N PRO A 371 -5.63 -7.30 39.52
CA PRO A 371 -4.51 -7.51 40.43
C PRO A 371 -4.64 -6.78 41.78
N ASP A 372 -4.10 -7.35 42.84
CA ASP A 372 -4.15 -6.75 44.20
C ASP A 372 -3.04 -5.73 44.37
N LEU A 373 -3.12 -4.64 43.62
CA LEU A 373 -2.18 -3.53 43.65
C LEU A 373 -2.78 -2.30 44.32
N THR A 374 -1.91 -1.50 44.91
CA THR A 374 -2.26 -0.17 45.38
C THR A 374 -1.66 0.87 44.45
N VAL A 375 -2.51 1.74 43.90
CA VAL A 375 -2.15 2.74 42.91
C VAL A 375 -2.62 4.13 43.35
N PRO A 376 -1.81 5.18 43.17
CA PRO A 376 -2.28 6.54 43.33
C PRO A 376 -3.25 6.89 42.22
N GLY A 377 -4.29 7.62 42.52
CA GLY A 377 -5.25 8.00 41.49
C GLY A 377 -6.39 8.87 42.01
N THR A 378 -7.23 9.28 41.09
CA THR A 378 -8.41 10.11 41.36
C THR A 378 -9.69 9.34 41.00
N LEU A 379 -10.45 8.97 42.02
CA LEU A 379 -11.74 8.32 41.84
C LEU A 379 -12.82 9.35 41.54
N ARG A 380 -13.49 9.21 40.39
CA ARG A 380 -14.65 9.98 39.95
C ARG A 380 -15.93 9.16 40.09
N ARG A 381 -16.98 9.77 40.62
CA ARG A 381 -18.32 9.19 40.78
C ARG A 381 -19.34 10.30 40.91
N LYS A 382 -20.62 10.02 40.67
CA LYS A 382 -21.69 11.02 40.90
C LYS A 382 -21.72 11.46 42.36
N PRO A 383 -21.74 12.75 42.67
CA PRO A 383 -21.88 13.25 44.04
C PRO A 383 -23.21 12.77 44.68
N GLY A 384 -23.19 12.53 45.95
CA GLY A 384 -24.37 12.16 46.75
C GLY A 384 -24.40 12.91 48.07
N LEU A 385 -25.51 12.78 48.81
CA LEU A 385 -25.75 13.52 50.05
C LEU A 385 -24.60 13.40 51.09
N PHE A 386 -23.91 12.26 51.10
CA PHE A 386 -22.82 11.96 52.03
C PHE A 386 -21.49 11.62 51.35
N CYS A 387 -21.35 11.86 50.04
CA CYS A 387 -20.11 11.53 49.37
C CYS A 387 -19.73 12.59 48.34
N LYS A 388 -18.44 13.00 48.41
CA LYS A 388 -17.83 13.86 47.38
C LYS A 388 -17.72 13.11 46.07
N GLY A 389 -17.99 13.79 44.95
CA GLY A 389 -17.90 13.23 43.59
C GLY A 389 -16.48 12.83 43.21
N THR A 390 -15.47 13.48 43.78
CA THR A 390 -14.06 13.26 43.49
C THR A 390 -13.29 12.94 44.77
N LYS A 391 -12.36 11.96 44.69
CA LYS A 391 -11.47 11.61 45.78
C LYS A 391 -10.11 11.19 45.23
N THR A 392 -9.05 11.89 45.61
CA THR A 392 -7.66 11.57 45.26
C THR A 392 -6.95 10.93 46.47
N LYS A 393 -6.34 9.78 46.25
CA LYS A 393 -5.53 9.04 47.24
C LYS A 393 -4.98 7.76 46.62
N ASP A 394 -4.30 6.95 47.38
CA ASP A 394 -3.94 5.59 47.04
C ASP A 394 -5.16 4.65 47.12
N PHE A 395 -5.42 3.92 46.05
CA PHE A 395 -6.50 2.95 45.91
C PHE A 395 -5.96 1.54 45.77
N ARG A 396 -6.38 0.63 46.64
CA ARG A 396 -6.17 -0.80 46.45
C ARG A 396 -7.18 -1.31 45.42
N LEU A 397 -6.72 -1.74 44.24
CA LEU A 397 -7.58 -2.11 43.12
C LEU A 397 -8.58 -3.19 43.46
N ARG A 398 -8.18 -4.19 44.28
CA ARG A 398 -9.08 -5.25 44.77
C ARG A 398 -10.29 -4.73 45.54
N LYS A 399 -10.25 -3.50 46.06
CA LYS A 399 -11.38 -2.85 46.75
C LYS A 399 -12.39 -2.20 45.81
N LEU A 400 -12.12 -2.18 44.50
CA LEU A 400 -13.06 -1.70 43.49
C LEU A 400 -14.17 -2.73 43.18
N ARG A 401 -14.66 -3.43 44.17
CA ARG A 401 -15.78 -4.39 44.10
C ARG A 401 -17.10 -3.75 44.49
N GLY A 402 -18.22 -4.43 44.17
CA GLY A 402 -19.58 -4.01 44.54
C GLY A 402 -20.28 -3.09 43.56
N LYS A 403 -19.54 -2.44 42.64
CA LYS A 403 -20.08 -1.62 41.56
C LYS A 403 -19.23 -1.79 40.31
N PRO A 404 -19.80 -1.67 39.10
CA PRO A 404 -19.02 -1.56 37.89
C PRO A 404 -18.03 -0.40 37.97
N SER A 405 -16.84 -0.60 37.51
CA SER A 405 -15.77 0.40 37.60
C SER A 405 -14.93 0.44 36.36
N TYR A 406 -14.47 1.62 35.98
CA TYR A 406 -13.49 1.80 34.94
C TYR A 406 -12.15 2.20 35.55
N LEU A 407 -11.06 1.59 35.09
CA LEU A 407 -9.70 2.06 35.33
C LEU A 407 -9.24 2.75 34.06
N VAL A 408 -8.79 3.98 34.19
CA VAL A 408 -8.30 4.80 33.08
C VAL A 408 -6.85 5.18 33.34
N PHE A 409 -5.95 4.68 32.52
CA PHE A 409 -4.55 5.09 32.50
C PHE A 409 -4.37 6.13 31.41
N TYR A 410 -3.79 7.28 31.77
CA TYR A 410 -3.67 8.43 30.85
C TYR A 410 -2.42 9.24 31.11
N THR A 411 -2.08 10.14 30.18
CA THR A 411 -1.10 11.21 30.38
C THR A 411 -1.73 12.56 30.08
N GLN A 412 -1.21 13.62 30.70
CA GLN A 412 -1.74 14.97 30.47
C GLN A 412 -1.32 15.56 29.13
N SER A 413 -0.21 15.12 28.57
CA SER A 413 0.34 15.56 27.29
C SER A 413 -0.38 14.96 26.06
N CYS A 414 -1.25 13.94 26.25
CA CYS A 414 -1.93 13.23 25.16
C CYS A 414 -3.29 13.84 24.84
N GLN A 415 -3.49 14.30 23.59
CA GLN A 415 -4.77 14.89 23.16
C GLN A 415 -5.95 13.93 23.30
N ALA A 416 -5.82 12.67 22.87
CA ALA A 416 -6.87 11.65 23.01
C ALA A 416 -7.21 11.39 24.49
N CYS A 417 -6.24 11.56 25.40
CA CYS A 417 -6.49 11.47 26.83
C CYS A 417 -7.33 12.63 27.36
N GLN A 418 -7.12 13.84 26.85
CA GLN A 418 -7.91 15.02 27.25
C GLN A 418 -9.38 14.88 26.81
N GLU A 419 -9.60 14.39 25.61
CA GLU A 419 -10.95 14.10 25.08
C GLU A 419 -11.64 13.03 25.95
N LEU A 420 -10.93 11.97 26.31
CA LEU A 420 -11.44 10.92 27.20
C LEU A 420 -11.82 11.45 28.58
N LEU A 421 -11.00 12.32 29.18
CA LEU A 421 -11.31 12.88 30.51
C LEU A 421 -12.61 13.67 30.51
N SER A 422 -12.91 14.41 29.43
CA SER A 422 -14.18 15.10 29.25
C SER A 422 -15.37 14.13 29.14
N ALA A 423 -15.17 12.99 28.46
CA ALA A 423 -16.19 11.93 28.38
C ALA A 423 -16.43 11.24 29.73
N VAL A 424 -15.38 11.06 30.54
CA VAL A 424 -15.50 10.51 31.91
C VAL A 424 -16.39 11.38 32.77
N ASP A 425 -16.27 12.70 32.73
CA ASP A 425 -17.10 13.58 33.53
C ASP A 425 -18.59 13.44 33.13
N SER A 426 -18.89 13.38 31.82
CA SER A 426 -20.24 13.13 31.32
C SER A 426 -20.80 11.76 31.74
N LEU A 427 -19.96 10.70 31.65
CA LEU A 427 -20.35 9.34 32.03
C LEU A 427 -20.73 9.27 33.53
N VAL A 428 -19.93 9.88 34.40
CA VAL A 428 -20.14 9.88 35.83
C VAL A 428 -21.36 10.71 36.22
N GLU A 429 -21.67 11.80 35.52
CA GLU A 429 -22.87 12.59 35.75
C GLU A 429 -24.16 11.85 35.39
N ASN A 430 -24.11 11.06 34.34
CA ASN A 430 -25.29 10.38 33.79
C ASN A 430 -25.60 9.05 34.54
N ASP A 431 -24.60 8.35 35.10
CA ASP A 431 -24.82 7.06 35.78
C ASP A 431 -24.30 7.04 37.23
N ARG A 432 -25.23 6.96 38.20
CA ARG A 432 -24.91 6.83 39.63
C ARG A 432 -24.25 5.50 40.03
N LYS A 433 -24.31 4.50 39.15
CA LYS A 433 -23.78 3.16 39.48
C LYS A 433 -22.31 3.03 39.06
N VAL A 434 -21.82 3.89 38.19
CA VAL A 434 -20.46 3.85 37.61
C VAL A 434 -19.46 4.56 38.53
N ARG A 435 -18.24 4.05 38.56
CA ARG A 435 -17.05 4.66 39.16
C ARG A 435 -15.92 4.64 38.15
N VAL A 436 -15.14 5.69 38.08
CA VAL A 436 -13.95 5.78 37.23
C VAL A 436 -12.75 6.12 38.10
N LEU A 437 -11.73 5.26 38.10
CA LEU A 437 -10.43 5.54 38.70
C LEU A 437 -9.47 6.02 37.62
N LEU A 438 -9.05 7.27 37.74
CA LEU A 438 -8.09 7.92 36.83
C LEU A 438 -6.69 7.75 37.42
N ILE A 439 -5.75 7.26 36.62
CA ILE A 439 -4.34 7.04 36.96
C ILE A 439 -3.49 7.81 36.01
N ASP A 440 -2.86 8.88 36.50
CA ASP A 440 -1.95 9.73 35.71
C ASP A 440 -0.57 9.08 35.64
N MET A 441 -0.26 8.47 34.50
CA MET A 441 1.01 7.78 34.28
C MET A 441 2.19 8.74 34.22
N GLU A 442 2.01 9.95 33.67
CA GLU A 442 3.06 10.96 33.59
C GLU A 442 3.47 11.47 34.98
N ALA A 443 2.50 11.77 35.82
CA ALA A 443 2.75 12.13 37.22
C ALA A 443 3.39 10.97 37.96
N LEU A 444 2.91 9.74 37.76
CA LEU A 444 3.43 8.56 38.42
C LEU A 444 4.87 8.26 38.06
N PHE A 445 5.25 8.37 36.78
CA PHE A 445 6.65 8.20 36.34
C PHE A 445 7.57 9.20 37.02
N ARG A 446 7.11 10.43 37.24
CA ARG A 446 7.88 11.49 37.88
C ARG A 446 8.03 11.30 39.39
N GLU A 447 6.96 10.88 40.06
CA GLU A 447 6.88 10.81 41.53
C GLU A 447 7.32 9.46 42.09
N ASN A 448 7.00 8.38 41.38
CA ASN A 448 7.31 7.01 41.82
C ASN A 448 7.56 6.09 40.58
N PRO A 449 8.75 6.17 39.98
CA PRO A 449 9.09 5.38 38.79
C PRO A 449 8.92 3.87 38.95
N ALA A 450 9.34 3.33 40.08
CA ALA A 450 9.21 1.89 40.39
C ALA A 450 7.75 1.41 40.38
N LYS A 451 6.83 2.27 40.82
CA LYS A 451 5.39 1.95 40.74
C LYS A 451 4.83 2.06 39.34
N ALA A 452 5.35 2.99 38.52
CA ALA A 452 4.99 3.10 37.16
C ALA A 452 5.45 1.85 36.37
N GLU A 453 6.66 1.36 36.60
CA GLU A 453 7.17 0.11 36.02
C GLU A 453 6.33 -1.10 36.42
N GLU A 454 5.94 -1.24 37.70
CA GLU A 454 5.05 -2.30 38.17
C GLU A 454 3.70 -2.29 37.41
N LEU A 455 3.16 -1.12 37.11
CA LEU A 455 1.93 -0.99 36.32
C LEU A 455 2.14 -1.34 34.85
N LEU A 456 3.28 -0.95 34.24
CA LEU A 456 3.63 -1.38 32.89
C LEU A 456 3.75 -2.90 32.77
N ASP A 457 4.31 -3.57 33.77
CA ASP A 457 4.42 -5.03 33.78
C ASP A 457 3.09 -5.75 34.01
N THR A 458 2.14 -5.06 34.65
CA THR A 458 0.84 -5.63 35.01
C THR A 458 -0.24 -5.42 33.96
N PHE A 459 -0.23 -4.27 33.27
CA PHE A 459 -1.24 -3.85 32.31
C PHE A 459 -0.64 -3.63 30.94
N ASP A 460 -1.42 -3.80 29.88
CA ASP A 460 -1.01 -3.44 28.53
C ASP A 460 -1.16 -1.92 28.35
N LEU A 461 -0.12 -1.20 28.76
CA LEU A 461 -0.07 0.26 28.64
C LEU A 461 0.75 0.71 27.40
N SER A 462 0.87 -0.15 26.39
CA SER A 462 1.55 0.17 25.12
C SER A 462 0.92 1.33 24.36
N VAL A 463 -0.37 1.59 24.62
CA VAL A 463 -1.12 2.70 24.01
C VAL A 463 -1.95 3.39 25.09
N LEU A 464 -1.86 4.71 25.16
CA LEU A 464 -2.67 5.55 26.06
C LEU A 464 -3.65 6.43 25.27
N PRO A 465 -4.85 6.71 25.78
CA PRO A 465 -5.40 6.23 27.04
C PRO A 465 -5.75 4.73 26.98
N PHE A 466 -5.52 4.03 28.08
CA PHE A 466 -5.93 2.64 28.24
C PHE A 466 -7.06 2.54 29.26
N VAL A 467 -8.16 1.89 28.88
CA VAL A 467 -9.35 1.80 29.71
C VAL A 467 -9.76 0.33 29.92
N LEU A 468 -9.82 -0.06 31.17
CA LEU A 468 -10.39 -1.35 31.63
C LEU A 468 -11.76 -1.15 32.20
N GLN A 469 -12.71 -2.03 31.87
CA GLN A 469 -14.00 -2.16 32.55
C GLN A 469 -13.96 -3.37 33.46
N LEU A 470 -14.38 -3.14 34.73
CA LEU A 470 -14.50 -4.17 35.73
C LEU A 470 -15.97 -4.40 36.09
N ASP A 471 -16.35 -5.66 36.22
CA ASP A 471 -17.64 -6.05 36.75
C ASP A 471 -17.75 -5.78 38.29
N ARG A 472 -18.90 -6.12 38.88
CA ARG A 472 -19.13 -5.95 40.34
C ARG A 472 -18.24 -6.85 41.19
N LYS A 473 -17.69 -7.94 40.66
CA LYS A 473 -16.80 -8.86 41.38
C LYS A 473 -15.35 -8.42 41.28
N GLY A 474 -15.03 -7.42 40.42
CA GLY A 474 -13.67 -6.97 40.13
C GLY A 474 -12.98 -7.85 39.10
N ILE A 475 -13.75 -8.45 38.21
CA ILE A 475 -13.27 -9.21 37.05
C ILE A 475 -13.19 -8.25 35.87
N VAL A 476 -12.17 -8.36 35.06
CA VAL A 476 -12.02 -7.60 33.83
C VAL A 476 -13.07 -8.08 32.83
N GLU A 477 -14.00 -7.20 32.49
CA GLU A 477 -15.09 -7.46 31.55
C GLU A 477 -14.72 -7.06 30.13
N HIS A 478 -14.06 -5.88 29.97
CA HIS A 478 -13.55 -5.36 28.70
C HIS A 478 -12.23 -4.63 28.87
N ARG A 479 -11.43 -4.65 27.80
CA ARG A 479 -10.17 -3.91 27.65
C ARG A 479 -10.31 -2.93 26.49
N TYR A 480 -9.50 -1.87 26.49
CA TYR A 480 -9.52 -0.83 25.44
C TYR A 480 -10.91 -0.22 25.19
N VAL A 481 -11.67 -0.04 26.27
CA VAL A 481 -13.05 0.49 26.21
C VAL A 481 -13.00 1.92 25.67
N GLN A 482 -13.76 2.18 24.61
CA GLN A 482 -13.97 3.53 24.10
C GLN A 482 -15.14 4.17 24.86
N LEU A 483 -14.86 5.20 25.65
CA LEU A 483 -15.88 5.94 26.40
C LEU A 483 -16.48 7.09 25.58
N LEU A 484 -15.85 7.43 24.46
CA LEU A 484 -16.33 8.36 23.45
C LEU A 484 -17.06 7.55 22.37
N LYS A 485 -18.31 7.87 22.10
CA LYS A 485 -19.04 7.45 20.91
C LYS A 485 -19.28 8.67 20.03
#